data_1b3babb226258c59d6fd16d8a203eb9c
#
_entry.id   1b3babb226258c59d6fd16d8a203eb9c
#
_cell.length_a   1.000
_cell.length_b   1.000
_cell.length_c   1.000
_cell.angle_alpha   90.00
_cell.angle_beta   90.00
_cell.angle_gamma   90.00
#
_symmetry.space_group_name_H-M   'P 1'
#
loop_
_entity.id
_entity.type
_entity.pdbx_description
1 polymer ?
#
loop_
_entity_poly.entity_id
_entity_poly.type
_entity_poly.pdbx_seq_one_letter_code
_entity_poly.pdbx_strand_id
1 'polypeptide(L)'
;MPKSPAVLLVFAILMLVGGYLWYGLTKPNDDVDLNALVKRQSQRESLREIEGLIGGLSIKQIDELARQGRGQSLPSTLISRPMPDTNTWFVGRERHDVGVEIPFKPGHVPTSPPDLDPIHQNPGFLGAQACRECHESIYQSFIQTAHHRTSRKATPDNIAGSFETPDNELFTRDPEVWFEMIRRDQKSFQRVRFFDWMFEVPIDITVGSNLLGESYLYWHGDKLYQLHASYLTESDVWANSPGYVDGDAVFSREIHTACLECHATYIDARQDDEHFTPGSLILGVSCERCHGPGKDHVDFHKSNPTSDQGYQITVPSNLTRDQQMQVCGQCHTGVKPLLDPLGFKFRPGDRLEDHYELTASSSGANGVHTSNQMERLSQSRCFTETSMACVDCHNPHQNDRGRLDVFSKRCLECHEVSHCGAADRVGEGIEGNCIDCHMPRRATENMSIETASGDVFPPLRDHYIRVDDEATSEFLKTR
;
A
#
# COMPACT_ATOMS: atom_id res chain seq x y z
N MET A 1 26.05 -53.95 -28.00
CA MET A 1 24.99 -53.14 -28.64
C MET A 1 25.34 -51.66 -28.39
N PRO A 2 25.63 -50.88 -29.39
CA PRO A 2 26.03 -49.48 -29.20
C PRO A 2 24.81 -48.62 -28.80
N LYS A 3 24.92 -47.91 -27.69
CA LYS A 3 23.91 -46.95 -27.29
C LYS A 3 23.96 -45.71 -28.22
N SER A 4 22.83 -45.38 -28.82
CA SER A 4 22.70 -44.27 -29.74
C SER A 4 23.23 -42.94 -29.15
N PRO A 5 23.99 -42.13 -29.90
CA PRO A 5 24.48 -40.84 -29.47
C PRO A 5 23.40 -39.82 -29.06
N ALA A 6 22.18 -40.03 -29.56
CA ALA A 6 21.02 -39.19 -29.17
C ALA A 6 20.63 -39.35 -27.68
N VAL A 7 20.77 -40.53 -27.09
CA VAL A 7 20.44 -40.79 -25.68
C VAL A 7 21.46 -40.12 -24.75
N LEU A 8 22.73 -40.08 -25.14
CA LEU A 8 23.79 -39.39 -24.40
C LEU A 8 23.61 -37.84 -24.44
N LEU A 9 23.13 -37.30 -25.55
CA LEU A 9 22.89 -35.86 -25.67
C LEU A 9 21.69 -35.39 -24.82
N VAL A 10 20.63 -36.19 -24.76
CA VAL A 10 19.45 -35.87 -23.89
C VAL A 10 19.82 -35.96 -22.41
N PHE A 11 20.65 -36.94 -22.01
CA PHE A 11 21.14 -37.04 -20.64
C PHE A 11 22.08 -35.89 -20.27
N ALA A 12 22.94 -35.45 -21.19
CA ALA A 12 23.83 -34.31 -20.97
C ALA A 12 23.06 -32.99 -20.84
N ILE A 13 21.99 -32.81 -21.63
CA ILE A 13 21.11 -31.63 -21.54
C ILE A 13 20.30 -31.64 -20.24
N LEU A 14 19.76 -32.79 -19.82
CA LEU A 14 19.05 -32.92 -18.54
C LEU A 14 19.97 -32.71 -17.32
N MET A 15 21.23 -33.15 -17.39
CA MET A 15 22.20 -32.92 -16.33
C MET A 15 22.69 -31.47 -16.27
N LEU A 16 22.80 -30.79 -17.42
CA LEU A 16 23.13 -29.37 -17.50
C LEU A 16 21.96 -28.49 -16.99
N VAL A 17 20.70 -28.80 -17.37
CA VAL A 17 19.53 -28.09 -16.89
C VAL A 17 19.27 -28.39 -15.42
N GLY A 18 19.41 -29.65 -14.97
CA GLY A 18 19.32 -30.03 -13.57
C GLY A 18 20.43 -29.43 -12.70
N GLY A 19 21.66 -29.38 -13.23
CA GLY A 19 22.81 -28.73 -12.58
C GLY A 19 22.65 -27.22 -12.47
N TYR A 20 22.09 -26.57 -13.49
CA TYR A 20 21.79 -25.13 -13.47
C TYR A 20 20.65 -24.78 -12.49
N LEU A 21 19.60 -25.60 -12.43
CA LEU A 21 18.53 -25.46 -11.45
C LEU A 21 19.02 -25.73 -10.02
N TRP A 22 19.89 -26.76 -9.83
CA TRP A 22 20.45 -27.07 -8.50
C TRP A 22 21.46 -26.03 -8.04
N TYR A 23 22.29 -25.49 -8.96
CA TYR A 23 23.24 -24.42 -8.66
C TYR A 23 22.53 -23.08 -8.37
N GLY A 24 21.38 -22.81 -9.00
CA GLY A 24 20.52 -21.67 -8.69
C GLY A 24 19.82 -21.78 -7.33
N LEU A 25 19.54 -23.00 -6.85
CA LEU A 25 18.85 -23.25 -5.57
C LEU A 25 19.80 -23.38 -4.37
N THR A 26 21.13 -23.47 -4.59
CA THR A 26 22.11 -23.69 -3.51
C THR A 26 23.06 -22.52 -3.25
N LYS A 27 22.91 -21.39 -4.00
CA LYS A 27 23.59 -20.15 -3.63
C LYS A 27 22.70 -19.34 -2.70
N PRO A 28 23.09 -19.13 -1.43
CA PRO A 28 22.52 -18.06 -0.62
C PRO A 28 23.09 -16.74 -1.16
N ASN A 29 22.22 -15.81 -1.52
CA ASN A 29 22.53 -14.40 -1.83
C ASN A 29 23.40 -14.12 -3.09
N ASP A 30 22.97 -14.53 -4.26
CA ASP A 30 23.03 -13.62 -5.40
C ASP A 30 21.61 -13.07 -5.54
N ASP A 31 21.47 -11.75 -5.57
CA ASP A 31 20.23 -11.05 -5.90
C ASP A 31 19.72 -11.59 -7.25
N VAL A 32 18.96 -12.68 -7.17
CA VAL A 32 18.13 -13.09 -8.27
C VAL A 32 17.13 -11.96 -8.36
N ASP A 33 17.27 -11.14 -9.39
CA ASP A 33 16.32 -10.10 -9.71
C ASP A 33 14.98 -10.79 -9.97
N LEU A 34 14.26 -11.09 -8.86
CA LEU A 34 12.92 -11.67 -8.85
C LEU A 34 11.99 -10.83 -9.74
N ASN A 35 12.27 -9.54 -9.84
CA ASN A 35 11.54 -8.58 -10.66
C ASN A 35 11.78 -8.83 -12.14
N ALA A 36 13.01 -9.13 -12.54
CA ALA A 36 13.32 -9.52 -13.91
C ALA A 36 12.76 -10.90 -14.27
N LEU A 37 12.63 -11.81 -13.30
CA LEU A 37 11.99 -13.13 -13.50
C LEU A 37 10.48 -13.00 -13.63
N VAL A 38 9.82 -12.28 -12.74
CA VAL A 38 8.37 -12.00 -12.80
C VAL A 38 8.03 -11.29 -14.11
N LYS A 39 8.80 -10.24 -14.47
CA LYS A 39 8.61 -9.48 -15.71
C LYS A 39 8.87 -10.32 -16.97
N ARG A 40 9.86 -11.21 -16.97
CA ARG A 40 10.18 -12.10 -18.10
C ARG A 40 9.20 -13.26 -18.25
N GLN A 41 8.65 -13.77 -17.17
CA GLN A 41 7.70 -14.86 -17.21
C GLN A 41 6.34 -14.37 -17.67
N SER A 42 5.84 -13.25 -17.14
CA SER A 42 4.60 -12.62 -17.62
C SER A 42 4.69 -12.25 -19.12
N GLN A 43 5.81 -11.69 -19.58
CA GLN A 43 6.00 -11.32 -20.99
C GLN A 43 6.07 -12.51 -21.96
N ARG A 44 6.54 -13.69 -21.54
CA ARG A 44 6.69 -14.85 -22.41
C ARG A 44 5.42 -15.69 -22.53
N GLU A 45 4.63 -15.75 -21.50
CA GLU A 45 3.38 -16.51 -21.46
C GLU A 45 2.24 -15.73 -22.11
N SER A 46 2.17 -14.41 -21.88
CA SER A 46 1.13 -13.53 -22.41
C SER A 46 1.00 -13.55 -23.94
N LEU A 47 2.10 -13.57 -24.66
CA LEU A 47 2.05 -13.53 -26.15
C LEU A 47 1.60 -14.84 -26.79
N ARG A 48 1.71 -15.99 -26.12
CA ARG A 48 1.35 -17.28 -26.69
C ARG A 48 -0.08 -17.73 -26.36
N GLU A 49 -0.64 -17.28 -25.24
CA GLU A 49 -1.97 -17.71 -24.78
C GLU A 49 -3.08 -16.74 -25.19
N ILE A 50 -2.80 -15.45 -25.32
CA ILE A 50 -3.80 -14.45 -25.77
C ILE A 50 -4.39 -14.81 -27.14
N GLU A 51 -3.61 -15.33 -28.08
CA GLU A 51 -4.10 -15.72 -29.39
C GLU A 51 -5.04 -16.95 -29.35
N GLY A 52 -4.93 -17.79 -28.30
CA GLY A 52 -5.77 -19.00 -28.15
C GLY A 52 -7.05 -18.79 -27.35
N LEU A 53 -7.05 -17.86 -26.39
CA LEU A 53 -8.13 -17.66 -25.40
C LEU A 53 -9.22 -16.70 -25.87
N ILE A 54 -8.95 -15.81 -26.80
CA ILE A 54 -9.88 -14.75 -27.23
C ILE A 54 -10.93 -15.27 -28.25
N GLY A 55 -11.31 -16.51 -28.27
CA GLY A 55 -12.46 -17.00 -29.02
C GLY A 55 -12.74 -16.33 -30.39
N GLY A 56 -11.71 -15.89 -31.11
CA GLY A 56 -11.80 -15.23 -32.40
C GLY A 56 -12.20 -13.75 -32.41
N LEU A 57 -12.32 -13.09 -31.25
CA LEU A 57 -12.57 -11.65 -31.18
C LEU A 57 -11.26 -10.86 -31.15
N SER A 58 -11.13 -9.84 -31.98
CA SER A 58 -10.00 -8.90 -31.89
C SER A 58 -10.14 -7.99 -30.69
N ILE A 59 -9.01 -7.49 -30.14
CA ILE A 59 -8.97 -6.50 -29.03
C ILE A 59 -9.92 -5.32 -29.29
N LYS A 60 -9.99 -4.84 -30.56
CA LYS A 60 -10.94 -3.77 -30.94
C LYS A 60 -12.40 -4.15 -30.80
N GLN A 61 -12.76 -5.40 -31.06
CA GLN A 61 -14.15 -5.89 -30.90
C GLN A 61 -14.49 -6.03 -29.40
N ILE A 62 -13.52 -6.41 -28.61
CA ILE A 62 -13.64 -6.51 -27.15
C ILE A 62 -13.84 -5.12 -26.54
N ASP A 63 -13.05 -4.14 -26.95
CA ASP A 63 -13.20 -2.75 -26.50
C ASP A 63 -14.53 -2.12 -26.94
N GLU A 64 -15.02 -2.46 -28.12
CA GLU A 64 -16.31 -1.98 -28.61
C GLU A 64 -17.48 -2.56 -27.79
N LEU A 65 -17.41 -3.82 -27.40
CA LEU A 65 -18.40 -4.47 -26.52
C LEU A 65 -18.36 -3.83 -25.10
N ALA A 66 -17.18 -3.50 -24.61
CA ALA A 66 -17.02 -2.78 -23.33
C ALA A 66 -17.57 -1.34 -23.40
N ARG A 67 -17.34 -0.62 -24.51
CA ARG A 67 -17.87 0.75 -24.72
C ARG A 67 -19.38 0.83 -24.75
N GLN A 68 -20.06 -0.24 -25.11
CA GLN A 68 -21.52 -0.24 -25.19
C GLN A 68 -22.23 -0.26 -23.84
N GLY A 69 -21.48 -0.19 -22.71
CA GLY A 69 -22.04 0.00 -21.35
C GLY A 69 -22.98 -1.12 -20.91
N ARG A 70 -23.05 -2.17 -21.67
CA ARG A 70 -23.81 -3.36 -21.30
C ARG A 70 -22.92 -4.16 -20.38
N GLY A 71 -23.23 -4.13 -19.09
CA GLY A 71 -22.76 -5.17 -18.20
C GLY A 71 -22.94 -6.49 -18.95
N GLN A 72 -21.85 -7.17 -19.29
CA GLN A 72 -21.95 -8.34 -20.16
C GLN A 72 -22.91 -9.32 -19.50
N SER A 73 -23.94 -9.70 -20.20
CA SER A 73 -24.77 -10.84 -19.80
C SER A 73 -23.82 -12.02 -19.63
N LEU A 74 -23.93 -12.69 -18.50
CA LEU A 74 -23.14 -13.90 -18.24
C LEU A 74 -23.29 -14.86 -19.40
N PRO A 75 -22.21 -15.39 -19.98
CA PRO A 75 -22.26 -16.48 -20.89
C PRO A 75 -22.99 -17.68 -20.29
N SER A 76 -23.66 -18.47 -21.09
CA SER A 76 -24.38 -19.68 -20.62
C SER A 76 -23.45 -20.73 -19.98
N THR A 77 -22.16 -20.60 -20.18
CA THR A 77 -21.08 -21.41 -19.57
C THR A 77 -20.77 -21.08 -18.15
N LEU A 78 -21.18 -19.88 -17.69
CA LEU A 78 -20.96 -19.38 -16.33
C LEU A 78 -22.25 -19.35 -15.53
N ILE A 79 -22.14 -19.62 -14.25
CA ILE A 79 -23.21 -19.49 -13.27
C ILE A 79 -22.92 -18.32 -12.34
N SER A 80 -23.98 -17.68 -11.83
CA SER A 80 -23.87 -16.73 -10.74
C SER A 80 -24.74 -17.17 -9.58
N ARG A 81 -24.21 -17.04 -8.37
CA ARG A 81 -24.92 -17.35 -7.14
C ARG A 81 -24.64 -16.29 -6.06
N PRO A 82 -25.63 -15.92 -5.26
CA PRO A 82 -25.34 -15.12 -4.06
C PRO A 82 -24.51 -15.95 -3.09
N MET A 83 -23.59 -15.32 -2.40
CA MET A 83 -22.85 -15.94 -1.31
C MET A 83 -23.70 -15.88 -0.02
N PRO A 84 -23.71 -16.95 0.79
CA PRO A 84 -24.45 -16.96 2.05
C PRO A 84 -24.01 -15.82 2.96
N ASP A 85 -24.99 -15.19 3.61
CA ASP A 85 -24.80 -14.17 4.65
C ASP A 85 -24.01 -12.91 4.21
N THR A 86 -23.90 -12.66 2.90
CA THR A 86 -23.23 -11.49 2.33
C THR A 86 -24.05 -10.89 1.20
N ASN A 87 -23.74 -9.63 0.84
CA ASN A 87 -24.28 -9.01 -0.38
C ASN A 87 -23.43 -9.35 -1.62
N THR A 88 -22.52 -10.31 -1.49
CA THR A 88 -21.56 -10.70 -2.51
C THR A 88 -22.15 -11.74 -3.46
N TRP A 89 -21.78 -11.65 -4.72
CA TRP A 89 -22.09 -12.61 -5.75
C TRP A 89 -20.82 -13.30 -6.23
N PHE A 90 -20.88 -14.63 -6.32
CA PHE A 90 -19.85 -15.43 -6.94
C PHE A 90 -20.26 -15.73 -8.39
N VAL A 91 -19.34 -15.48 -9.31
CA VAL A 91 -19.46 -15.84 -10.73
C VAL A 91 -18.40 -16.88 -11.05
N GLY A 92 -18.80 -18.05 -11.49
CA GLY A 92 -17.88 -19.16 -11.75
C GLY A 92 -18.47 -20.20 -12.70
N ARG A 93 -17.76 -21.30 -12.90
CA ARG A 93 -18.28 -22.49 -13.58
C ARG A 93 -18.86 -23.48 -12.58
N GLU A 94 -19.83 -24.26 -13.05
CA GLU A 94 -20.34 -25.40 -12.30
C GLU A 94 -19.18 -26.39 -12.04
N ARG A 95 -18.86 -26.68 -10.76
CA ARG A 95 -17.76 -27.56 -10.34
C ARG A 95 -16.35 -26.95 -10.39
N HIS A 96 -16.21 -25.63 -10.49
CA HIS A 96 -14.95 -24.93 -10.30
C HIS A 96 -15.02 -24.07 -9.05
N ASP A 97 -13.98 -24.12 -8.22
CA ASP A 97 -13.88 -23.32 -6.99
C ASP A 97 -13.32 -21.92 -7.27
N VAL A 98 -12.69 -21.74 -8.44
CA VAL A 98 -12.16 -20.46 -8.91
C VAL A 98 -13.26 -19.64 -9.56
N GLY A 99 -13.32 -18.36 -9.24
CA GLY A 99 -14.32 -17.46 -9.81
C GLY A 99 -14.08 -15.99 -9.46
N VAL A 100 -15.04 -15.17 -9.82
CA VAL A 100 -15.02 -13.73 -9.58
C VAL A 100 -16.04 -13.38 -8.50
N GLU A 101 -15.57 -12.76 -7.42
CA GLU A 101 -16.43 -12.25 -6.35
C GLU A 101 -16.69 -10.76 -6.53
N ILE A 102 -17.97 -10.39 -6.58
CA ILE A 102 -18.42 -9.00 -6.76
C ILE A 102 -19.50 -8.65 -5.74
N PRO A 103 -19.55 -7.38 -5.22
CA PRO A 103 -20.50 -6.98 -4.18
C PRO A 103 -21.88 -6.60 -4.71
N PHE A 104 -22.22 -6.98 -5.93
CA PHE A 104 -23.51 -6.71 -6.56
C PHE A 104 -23.84 -7.76 -7.61
N LYS A 105 -25.11 -7.83 -8.01
CA LYS A 105 -25.57 -8.80 -9.00
C LYS A 105 -24.87 -8.61 -10.34
N PRO A 106 -24.37 -9.68 -10.97
CA PRO A 106 -23.79 -9.61 -12.31
C PRO A 106 -24.72 -8.89 -13.32
N GLY A 107 -24.14 -8.06 -14.17
CA GLY A 107 -24.86 -7.20 -15.09
C GLY A 107 -25.11 -5.77 -14.58
N HIS A 108 -24.84 -5.50 -13.30
CA HIS A 108 -24.75 -4.15 -12.78
C HIS A 108 -23.31 -3.61 -12.94
N VAL A 109 -23.18 -2.30 -13.02
CA VAL A 109 -21.90 -1.59 -13.05
C VAL A 109 -21.80 -0.76 -11.80
N PRO A 110 -20.67 -0.78 -11.06
CA PRO A 110 -20.50 0.10 -9.92
C PRO A 110 -20.54 1.55 -10.38
N THR A 111 -21.20 2.38 -9.60
CA THR A 111 -21.29 3.83 -9.85
C THR A 111 -20.52 4.54 -8.77
N SER A 112 -19.55 5.35 -9.16
CA SER A 112 -18.90 6.27 -8.24
C SER A 112 -19.94 7.28 -7.75
N PRO A 113 -19.93 7.64 -6.45
CA PRO A 113 -20.80 8.67 -5.93
C PRO A 113 -20.49 10.01 -6.59
N PRO A 114 -21.46 10.93 -6.64
CA PRO A 114 -21.21 12.28 -7.12
C PRO A 114 -20.17 12.99 -6.24
N ASP A 115 -19.36 13.84 -6.84
CA ASP A 115 -18.47 14.74 -6.09
C ASP A 115 -19.35 15.72 -5.30
N LEU A 116 -19.37 15.57 -3.99
CA LEU A 116 -20.04 16.47 -3.07
C LEU A 116 -18.98 17.30 -2.34
N ASP A 117 -19.35 18.54 -1.98
CA ASP A 117 -18.49 19.37 -1.15
C ASP A 117 -18.39 18.75 0.26
N PRO A 118 -17.23 18.26 0.70
CA PRO A 118 -17.06 17.61 2.00
C PRO A 118 -17.33 18.56 3.17
N ILE A 119 -17.16 19.88 2.99
CA ILE A 119 -17.29 20.88 4.06
C ILE A 119 -18.69 20.89 4.67
N HIS A 120 -19.72 20.63 3.88
CA HIS A 120 -21.10 20.65 4.38
C HIS A 120 -21.47 19.49 5.30
N GLN A 121 -20.68 18.40 5.30
CA GLN A 121 -20.98 17.19 6.05
C GLN A 121 -19.95 16.88 7.14
N ASN A 122 -18.94 17.74 7.28
CA ASN A 122 -17.79 17.51 8.13
C ASN A 122 -17.80 18.48 9.33
N PRO A 123 -17.86 17.97 10.57
CA PRO A 123 -18.07 18.81 11.76
C PRO A 123 -16.83 19.58 12.24
N GLY A 124 -15.75 19.66 11.46
CA GLY A 124 -14.58 20.44 11.90
C GLY A 124 -13.30 20.21 11.12
N PHE A 125 -13.24 19.18 10.29
CA PHE A 125 -12.08 18.93 9.42
C PHE A 125 -12.22 19.68 8.11
N LEU A 126 -11.18 20.36 7.66
CA LEU A 126 -11.18 21.20 6.45
C LEU A 126 -10.30 20.66 5.34
N GLY A 127 -9.35 19.77 5.67
CA GLY A 127 -8.31 19.31 4.77
C GLY A 127 -7.13 20.29 4.66
N ALA A 128 -5.98 19.80 4.18
CA ALA A 128 -4.72 20.56 4.15
C ALA A 128 -4.81 21.88 3.37
N GLN A 129 -5.65 21.95 2.33
CA GLN A 129 -5.78 23.14 1.49
C GLN A 129 -6.24 24.38 2.28
N ALA A 130 -7.05 24.19 3.33
CA ALA A 130 -7.52 25.30 4.16
C ALA A 130 -6.40 25.96 4.98
N CYS A 131 -5.31 25.22 5.25
CA CYS A 131 -4.16 25.73 6.02
C CYS A 131 -3.19 26.54 5.16
N ARG A 132 -3.27 26.37 3.84
CA ARG A 132 -2.33 26.93 2.86
C ARG A 132 -2.23 28.45 2.93
N GLU A 133 -3.34 29.14 3.08
CA GLU A 133 -3.41 30.61 3.02
C GLU A 133 -2.47 31.29 4.04
N CYS A 134 -2.35 30.69 5.25
CA CYS A 134 -1.52 31.21 6.32
C CYS A 134 -0.18 30.46 6.48
N HIS A 135 -0.13 29.19 6.08
CA HIS A 135 1.01 28.29 6.29
C HIS A 135 1.62 27.80 4.97
N GLU A 136 1.73 28.66 3.94
CA GLU A 136 2.15 28.31 2.58
C GLU A 136 3.44 27.50 2.52
N SER A 137 4.49 27.93 3.23
CA SER A 137 5.80 27.25 3.18
C SER A 137 5.75 25.83 3.73
N ILE A 138 5.04 25.64 4.84
CA ILE A 138 4.84 24.31 5.46
C ILE A 138 3.95 23.46 4.56
N TYR A 139 2.88 24.05 4.03
CA TYR A 139 1.98 23.35 3.11
C TYR A 139 2.72 22.79 1.89
N GLN A 140 3.56 23.61 1.22
CA GLN A 140 4.28 23.19 0.03
C GLN A 140 5.26 22.02 0.27
N SER A 141 5.92 21.99 1.41
CA SER A 141 6.77 20.85 1.78
C SER A 141 5.95 19.63 2.21
N PHE A 142 4.87 19.85 2.96
CA PHE A 142 4.05 18.78 3.50
C PHE A 142 3.31 17.96 2.42
N ILE A 143 2.77 18.61 1.38
CA ILE A 143 2.06 17.89 0.30
C ILE A 143 2.96 16.93 -0.51
N GLN A 144 4.29 16.99 -0.31
CA GLN A 144 5.24 16.04 -0.88
C GLN A 144 5.49 14.83 0.03
N THR A 145 4.97 14.83 1.27
CA THR A 145 5.18 13.74 2.22
C THR A 145 4.33 12.52 1.87
N ALA A 146 4.78 11.36 2.37
CA ALA A 146 4.02 10.11 2.27
C ALA A 146 2.68 10.19 3.02
N HIS A 147 2.60 10.94 4.12
CA HIS A 147 1.37 11.17 4.87
C HIS A 147 0.30 11.82 4.00
N HIS A 148 0.60 12.96 3.38
CA HIS A 148 -0.36 13.63 2.50
C HIS A 148 -0.75 12.75 1.30
N ARG A 149 0.20 12.00 0.76
CA ARG A 149 0.01 11.16 -0.43
C ARG A 149 -0.51 9.76 -0.14
N THR A 150 -0.80 9.43 1.12
CA THR A 150 -1.20 8.07 1.51
C THR A 150 -2.54 7.64 0.89
N SER A 151 -3.41 8.58 0.57
CA SER A 151 -4.54 8.36 -0.35
C SER A 151 -4.89 9.63 -1.13
N ARG A 152 -5.45 9.45 -2.32
CA ARG A 152 -5.84 10.54 -3.21
C ARG A 152 -6.91 10.09 -4.20
N LYS A 153 -7.68 11.05 -4.74
CA LYS A 153 -8.60 10.78 -5.86
C LYS A 153 -7.78 10.26 -7.04
N ALA A 154 -8.18 9.13 -7.59
CA ALA A 154 -7.52 8.57 -8.74
C ALA A 154 -7.77 9.40 -10.01
N THR A 155 -6.69 9.74 -10.70
CA THR A 155 -6.73 10.37 -12.02
C THR A 155 -5.75 9.66 -12.94
N PRO A 156 -5.91 9.72 -14.26
CA PRO A 156 -4.96 9.07 -15.18
C PRO A 156 -3.49 9.47 -14.95
N ASP A 157 -3.25 10.69 -14.45
CA ASP A 157 -1.91 11.24 -14.28
C ASP A 157 -1.27 10.89 -12.93
N ASN A 158 -2.05 10.38 -11.96
CA ASN A 158 -1.54 10.14 -10.61
C ASN A 158 -1.60 8.69 -10.14
N ILE A 159 -2.00 7.77 -11.01
CA ILE A 159 -1.93 6.33 -10.78
C ILE A 159 -0.57 5.85 -11.31
N ALA A 160 0.20 5.19 -10.44
CA ALA A 160 1.40 4.50 -10.85
C ALA A 160 1.08 3.25 -11.66
N GLY A 161 2.04 2.77 -12.39
CA GLY A 161 1.90 1.60 -13.23
C GLY A 161 1.49 1.90 -14.66
N SER A 162 1.83 0.98 -15.53
CA SER A 162 1.54 1.08 -16.95
C SER A 162 0.08 0.78 -17.24
N PHE A 163 -0.48 1.47 -18.23
CA PHE A 163 -1.76 1.18 -18.86
C PHE A 163 -1.60 0.82 -20.34
N GLU A 164 -0.37 0.55 -20.76
CA GLU A 164 0.00 0.19 -22.12
C GLU A 164 0.42 -1.28 -22.15
N THR A 165 -0.11 -2.02 -23.12
CA THR A 165 0.22 -3.42 -23.33
C THR A 165 1.69 -3.59 -23.72
N PRO A 166 2.43 -4.55 -23.15
CA PRO A 166 1.97 -5.63 -22.26
C PRO A 166 2.11 -5.33 -20.74
N ASP A 167 2.59 -4.14 -20.37
CA ASP A 167 2.95 -3.82 -18.98
C ASP A 167 1.71 -3.43 -18.12
N ASN A 168 0.49 -3.45 -18.72
CA ASN A 168 -0.78 -3.20 -18.07
C ASN A 168 -1.51 -4.47 -17.61
N GLU A 169 -0.85 -5.61 -17.63
CA GLU A 169 -1.47 -6.91 -17.39
C GLU A 169 -0.95 -7.55 -16.10
N LEU A 170 -1.81 -8.29 -15.42
CA LEU A 170 -1.49 -9.17 -14.29
C LEU A 170 -2.02 -10.56 -14.58
N PHE A 171 -1.13 -11.49 -14.85
CA PHE A 171 -1.44 -12.90 -15.00
C PHE A 171 -1.34 -13.61 -13.66
N THR A 172 -2.30 -14.49 -13.40
CA THR A 172 -2.33 -15.30 -12.19
C THR A 172 -1.86 -16.74 -12.49
N ARG A 173 -1.74 -17.56 -11.44
CA ARG A 173 -1.46 -19.01 -11.61
C ARG A 173 -2.61 -19.75 -12.30
N ASP A 174 -3.83 -19.20 -12.27
CA ASP A 174 -4.96 -19.74 -13.04
C ASP A 174 -5.01 -19.05 -14.41
N PRO A 175 -4.79 -19.78 -15.53
CA PRO A 175 -4.75 -19.19 -16.85
C PRO A 175 -6.08 -18.61 -17.32
N GLU A 176 -7.18 -18.96 -16.65
CA GLU A 176 -8.51 -18.45 -16.97
C GLU A 176 -8.84 -17.15 -16.22
N VAL A 177 -7.97 -16.73 -15.30
CA VAL A 177 -8.12 -15.50 -14.50
C VAL A 177 -6.93 -14.58 -14.70
N TRP A 178 -7.15 -13.42 -15.30
CA TRP A 178 -6.12 -12.40 -15.46
C TRP A 178 -6.73 -11.00 -15.50
N PHE A 179 -5.92 -9.98 -15.20
CA PHE A 179 -6.36 -8.61 -15.08
C PHE A 179 -5.67 -7.72 -16.11
N GLU A 180 -6.38 -6.69 -16.52
CA GLU A 180 -5.92 -5.67 -17.44
C GLU A 180 -6.27 -4.30 -16.88
N MET A 181 -5.31 -3.42 -16.81
CA MET A 181 -5.49 -2.03 -16.40
C MET A 181 -5.71 -1.18 -17.66
N ILE A 182 -6.84 -0.50 -17.73
CA ILE A 182 -7.25 0.25 -18.91
C ILE A 182 -7.62 1.69 -18.60
N ARG A 183 -7.39 2.57 -19.59
CA ARG A 183 -7.84 3.97 -19.55
C ARG A 183 -8.88 4.21 -20.61
N ARG A 184 -9.95 4.92 -20.24
CA ARG A 184 -11.02 5.31 -21.15
C ARG A 184 -11.71 6.56 -20.61
N ASP A 185 -11.95 7.55 -21.46
CA ASP A 185 -12.71 8.77 -21.14
C ASP A 185 -12.24 9.46 -19.84
N GLN A 186 -10.93 9.65 -19.70
CA GLN A 186 -10.28 10.26 -18.52
C GLN A 186 -10.50 9.48 -17.19
N LYS A 187 -10.85 8.21 -17.28
CA LYS A 187 -10.97 7.29 -16.15
C LYS A 187 -10.09 6.07 -16.34
N SER A 188 -9.67 5.52 -15.20
CA SER A 188 -8.91 4.27 -15.14
C SER A 188 -9.79 3.16 -14.58
N PHE A 189 -9.57 1.94 -15.05
CA PHE A 189 -10.35 0.77 -14.65
C PHE A 189 -9.41 -0.41 -14.44
N GLN A 190 -9.79 -1.32 -13.54
CA GLN A 190 -9.32 -2.70 -13.54
C GLN A 190 -10.36 -3.57 -14.22
N ARG A 191 -9.93 -4.34 -15.19
CA ARG A 191 -10.72 -5.34 -15.90
C ARG A 191 -10.22 -6.71 -15.51
N VAL A 192 -11.08 -7.60 -15.03
CA VAL A 192 -10.79 -9.03 -14.95
C VAL A 192 -11.33 -9.72 -16.18
N ARG A 193 -10.56 -10.66 -16.71
CA ARG A 193 -10.99 -11.63 -17.70
C ARG A 193 -11.10 -12.98 -17.01
N PHE A 194 -12.25 -13.60 -17.17
CA PHE A 194 -12.57 -14.89 -16.60
C PHE A 194 -13.28 -15.73 -17.68
N PHE A 195 -12.56 -16.65 -18.29
CA PHE A 195 -13.00 -17.38 -19.48
C PHE A 195 -13.42 -16.41 -20.61
N ASP A 196 -14.65 -16.54 -21.12
CA ASP A 196 -15.28 -15.72 -22.16
C ASP A 196 -16.04 -14.49 -21.59
N TRP A 197 -15.92 -14.22 -20.29
CA TRP A 197 -16.55 -13.10 -19.61
C TRP A 197 -15.52 -12.07 -19.15
N MET A 198 -15.93 -10.81 -19.17
CA MET A 198 -15.15 -9.69 -18.68
C MET A 198 -15.96 -8.86 -17.71
N PHE A 199 -15.30 -8.35 -16.69
CA PHE A 199 -15.88 -7.46 -15.70
C PHE A 199 -14.94 -6.30 -15.43
N GLU A 200 -15.46 -5.07 -15.47
CA GLU A 200 -14.68 -3.85 -15.26
C GLU A 200 -15.13 -3.09 -14.03
N VAL A 201 -14.18 -2.55 -13.29
CA VAL A 201 -14.41 -1.73 -12.10
C VAL A 201 -13.60 -0.45 -12.20
N PRO A 202 -14.21 0.75 -11.95
CA PRO A 202 -13.45 2.00 -11.96
C PRO A 202 -12.43 2.03 -10.82
N ILE A 203 -11.35 2.77 -11.03
CA ILE A 203 -10.40 3.14 -9.98
C ILE A 203 -10.79 4.54 -9.52
N ASP A 204 -11.38 4.67 -8.33
CA ASP A 204 -11.84 5.95 -7.81
C ASP A 204 -10.81 6.59 -6.86
N ILE A 205 -10.14 5.77 -6.06
CA ILE A 205 -9.17 6.22 -5.05
C ILE A 205 -7.89 5.40 -5.17
N THR A 206 -6.76 6.09 -5.11
CA THR A 206 -5.44 5.48 -4.95
C THR A 206 -5.05 5.53 -3.48
N VAL A 207 -4.62 4.41 -2.92
CA VAL A 207 -4.10 4.26 -1.56
C VAL A 207 -2.63 3.85 -1.63
N GLY A 208 -1.79 4.61 -0.95
CA GLY A 208 -0.33 4.45 -1.00
C GLY A 208 0.36 5.67 -1.58
N SER A 209 1.55 5.95 -1.06
CA SER A 209 2.35 7.11 -1.46
C SER A 209 3.28 6.86 -2.64
N ASN A 210 3.09 5.75 -3.34
CA ASN A 210 3.94 5.27 -4.44
C ASN A 210 5.41 5.02 -4.03
N LEU A 211 5.61 4.49 -2.83
CA LEU A 211 6.95 4.19 -2.32
C LEU A 211 7.25 2.69 -2.26
N LEU A 212 6.32 1.91 -1.77
CA LEU A 212 6.32 0.44 -1.87
C LEU A 212 5.41 0.00 -3.00
N GLY A 213 4.27 0.67 -3.11
CA GLY A 213 3.27 0.42 -4.11
C GLY A 213 2.01 1.25 -3.88
N GLU A 214 1.02 0.96 -4.66
CA GLU A 214 -0.32 1.55 -4.60
C GLU A 214 -1.36 0.45 -4.70
N SER A 215 -2.35 0.50 -3.80
CA SER A 215 -3.61 -0.22 -3.91
C SER A 215 -4.71 0.73 -4.33
N TYR A 216 -5.82 0.19 -4.79
CA TYR A 216 -6.88 1.00 -5.37
C TYR A 216 -8.22 0.64 -4.79
N LEU A 217 -9.10 1.65 -4.67
CA LEU A 217 -10.46 1.48 -4.17
C LEU A 217 -11.46 2.01 -5.18
N TYR A 218 -12.68 1.49 -5.09
CA TYR A 218 -13.81 1.99 -5.83
C TYR A 218 -15.05 2.12 -4.94
N TRP A 219 -15.96 3.00 -5.34
CA TRP A 219 -17.24 3.17 -4.71
C TRP A 219 -18.30 2.23 -5.32
N HIS A 220 -19.11 1.65 -4.48
CA HIS A 220 -20.41 1.11 -4.88
C HIS A 220 -21.48 1.57 -3.90
N GLY A 221 -22.33 2.49 -4.34
CA GLY A 221 -23.25 3.17 -3.43
C GLY A 221 -22.53 4.02 -2.40
N ASP A 222 -22.73 3.73 -1.13
CA ASP A 222 -22.10 4.37 0.02
C ASP A 222 -21.02 3.51 0.70
N LYS A 223 -20.59 2.44 0.03
CA LYS A 223 -19.49 1.56 0.48
C LYS A 223 -18.25 1.70 -0.40
N LEU A 224 -17.10 1.50 0.20
CA LEU A 224 -15.81 1.41 -0.47
C LEU A 224 -15.33 -0.04 -0.52
N TYR A 225 -14.76 -0.42 -1.65
CA TYR A 225 -14.21 -1.75 -1.88
C TYR A 225 -12.78 -1.67 -2.40
N GLN A 226 -11.93 -2.60 -1.98
CA GLN A 226 -10.57 -2.72 -2.50
C GLN A 226 -10.57 -3.47 -3.83
N LEU A 227 -9.81 -2.96 -4.79
CA LEU A 227 -9.54 -3.60 -6.07
C LEU A 227 -8.50 -4.72 -5.92
N HIS A 228 -8.61 -5.73 -6.80
CA HIS A 228 -7.78 -6.92 -6.71
C HIS A 228 -6.30 -6.64 -7.01
N ALA A 229 -6.01 -5.88 -8.07
CA ALA A 229 -4.64 -5.58 -8.44
C ALA A 229 -4.11 -4.32 -7.76
N SER A 230 -2.88 -4.41 -7.27
CA SER A 230 -2.04 -3.33 -6.75
C SER A 230 -0.81 -3.16 -7.65
N TYR A 231 -0.17 -2.01 -7.58
CA TYR A 231 1.08 -1.76 -8.29
C TYR A 231 2.26 -1.74 -7.32
N LEU A 232 3.32 -2.48 -7.62
CA LEU A 232 4.56 -2.55 -6.84
C LEU A 232 5.61 -1.64 -7.45
N THR A 233 5.96 -0.56 -6.78
CA THR A 233 6.84 0.48 -7.31
C THR A 233 8.28 -0.01 -7.52
N GLU A 234 8.84 -0.74 -6.55
CA GLU A 234 10.23 -1.22 -6.62
C GLU A 234 10.42 -2.24 -7.76
N SER A 235 9.39 -3.03 -8.02
CA SER A 235 9.38 -4.06 -9.06
C SER A 235 8.86 -3.57 -10.40
N ASP A 236 8.22 -2.40 -10.45
CA ASP A 236 7.59 -1.83 -11.64
C ASP A 236 6.58 -2.79 -12.30
N VAL A 237 5.72 -3.43 -11.48
CA VAL A 237 4.75 -4.44 -11.95
C VAL A 237 3.41 -4.32 -11.25
N TRP A 238 2.35 -4.75 -11.94
CA TRP A 238 1.07 -5.07 -11.34
C TRP A 238 1.14 -6.42 -10.63
N ALA A 239 0.57 -6.49 -9.45
CA ALA A 239 0.55 -7.69 -8.60
C ALA A 239 -0.78 -7.79 -7.85
N ASN A 240 -1.06 -8.93 -7.23
CA ASN A 240 -2.22 -9.04 -6.35
C ASN A 240 -2.09 -8.06 -5.18
N SER A 241 -3.20 -7.52 -4.73
CA SER A 241 -3.21 -6.69 -3.52
C SER A 241 -2.83 -7.54 -2.29
N PRO A 242 -2.19 -6.97 -1.28
CA PRO A 242 -1.80 -7.71 -0.09
C PRO A 242 -2.97 -8.49 0.53
N GLY A 243 -2.75 -9.78 0.79
CA GLY A 243 -3.75 -10.69 1.35
C GLY A 243 -4.83 -11.15 0.38
N TYR A 244 -4.63 -10.97 -0.94
CA TYR A 244 -5.44 -11.62 -1.98
C TYR A 244 -4.72 -12.87 -2.47
N VAL A 245 -5.49 -13.93 -2.70
CA VAL A 245 -4.98 -15.21 -3.18
C VAL A 245 -4.76 -15.12 -4.68
N ASP A 246 -3.58 -15.57 -5.13
CA ASP A 246 -3.29 -15.61 -6.56
C ASP A 246 -4.14 -16.68 -7.26
N GLY A 247 -4.74 -16.33 -8.40
CA GLY A 247 -5.67 -17.20 -9.11
C GLY A 247 -7.14 -16.89 -8.84
N ASP A 248 -7.46 -16.14 -7.79
CA ASP A 248 -8.81 -15.64 -7.54
C ASP A 248 -9.02 -14.26 -8.16
N ALA A 249 -10.27 -13.80 -8.22
CA ALA A 249 -10.63 -12.43 -8.59
C ALA A 249 -11.67 -11.88 -7.59
N VAL A 250 -11.21 -11.11 -6.64
CA VAL A 250 -12.04 -10.58 -5.55
C VAL A 250 -12.19 -9.07 -5.68
N PHE A 251 -13.44 -8.60 -5.81
CA PHE A 251 -13.82 -7.18 -5.84
C PHE A 251 -14.78 -6.83 -4.70
N SER A 252 -14.99 -7.75 -3.78
CA SER A 252 -15.97 -7.65 -2.68
C SER A 252 -15.34 -7.34 -1.33
N ARG A 253 -14.03 -7.09 -1.24
CA ARG A 253 -13.39 -6.73 0.03
C ARG A 253 -13.81 -5.33 0.45
N GLU A 254 -14.62 -5.23 1.47
CA GLU A 254 -15.09 -3.98 2.04
C GLU A 254 -13.96 -3.24 2.76
N ILE A 255 -14.00 -1.92 2.68
CA ILE A 255 -13.09 -1.02 3.40
C ILE A 255 -13.85 -0.48 4.60
N HIS A 256 -13.32 -0.76 5.78
CA HIS A 256 -13.85 -0.31 7.05
C HIS A 256 -13.23 1.01 7.50
N THR A 257 -13.90 1.71 8.41
CA THR A 257 -13.40 2.94 9.01
C THR A 257 -11.97 2.78 9.56
N ALA A 258 -11.67 1.63 10.17
CA ALA A 258 -10.32 1.33 10.70
C ALA A 258 -9.21 1.39 9.64
N CYS A 259 -9.49 1.04 8.38
CA CYS A 259 -8.52 1.17 7.29
C CYS A 259 -8.26 2.65 6.97
N LEU A 260 -9.34 3.44 6.96
CA LEU A 260 -9.30 4.86 6.62
C LEU A 260 -8.68 5.73 7.72
N GLU A 261 -8.70 5.28 8.98
CA GLU A 261 -8.03 5.94 10.10
C GLU A 261 -6.54 6.22 9.82
N CYS A 262 -5.86 5.32 9.09
CA CYS A 262 -4.46 5.47 8.72
C CYS A 262 -4.25 6.07 7.32
N HIS A 263 -5.31 6.13 6.49
CA HIS A 263 -5.19 6.52 5.08
C HIS A 263 -5.98 7.77 4.70
N ALA A 264 -6.81 8.31 5.60
CA ALA A 264 -7.60 9.51 5.36
C ALA A 264 -7.48 10.49 6.54
N THR A 265 -7.84 11.74 6.28
CA THR A 265 -7.99 12.75 7.31
C THR A 265 -9.30 12.59 8.05
N TYR A 266 -10.37 12.34 7.31
CA TYR A 266 -11.70 12.17 7.85
C TYR A 266 -12.64 11.47 6.85
N ILE A 267 -13.58 10.72 7.37
CA ILE A 267 -14.81 10.28 6.69
C ILE A 267 -15.92 10.14 7.73
N ASP A 268 -17.14 10.43 7.33
CA ASP A 268 -18.32 10.26 8.16
C ASP A 268 -18.92 8.86 7.92
N ALA A 269 -18.72 7.97 8.88
CA ALA A 269 -19.38 6.67 8.93
C ALA A 269 -20.77 6.83 9.57
N ARG A 270 -21.81 6.20 8.99
CA ARG A 270 -23.22 6.51 9.31
C ARG A 270 -23.78 5.68 10.46
N GLN A 271 -23.78 4.37 10.33
CA GLN A 271 -24.43 3.45 11.27
C GLN A 271 -23.51 2.33 11.73
N ASP A 272 -22.51 2.05 10.91
CA ASP A 272 -21.50 1.03 11.10
C ASP A 272 -20.20 1.53 10.46
N ASP A 273 -19.18 0.70 10.44
CA ASP A 273 -17.86 1.03 9.94
C ASP A 273 -17.68 0.80 8.41
N GLU A 274 -18.75 0.52 7.69
CA GLU A 274 -18.73 0.22 6.24
C GLU A 274 -19.54 1.20 5.38
N HIS A 275 -20.56 1.85 5.95
CA HIS A 275 -21.43 2.78 5.25
C HIS A 275 -21.01 4.23 5.51
N PHE A 276 -20.66 4.92 4.45
CA PHE A 276 -20.07 6.26 4.53
C PHE A 276 -20.98 7.32 3.91
N THR A 277 -20.77 8.57 4.31
CA THR A 277 -21.25 9.75 3.60
C THR A 277 -20.20 10.13 2.56
N PRO A 278 -20.39 9.85 1.25
CA PRO A 278 -19.29 9.93 0.27
C PRO A 278 -18.65 11.31 0.17
N GLY A 279 -19.46 12.39 0.27
CA GLY A 279 -18.95 13.76 0.21
C GLY A 279 -18.18 14.22 1.45
N SER A 280 -18.10 13.42 2.51
CA SER A 280 -17.34 13.75 3.73
C SER A 280 -15.88 13.34 3.68
N LEU A 281 -15.48 12.53 2.69
CA LEU A 281 -14.13 11.95 2.61
C LEU A 281 -13.09 13.02 2.31
N ILE A 282 -12.14 13.20 3.24
CA ILE A 282 -10.94 14.00 3.08
C ILE A 282 -9.75 13.05 2.98
N LEU A 283 -9.26 12.88 1.75
CA LEU A 283 -8.18 11.96 1.41
C LEU A 283 -6.82 12.44 1.92
N GLY A 284 -5.92 11.49 2.12
CA GLY A 284 -4.58 11.70 2.68
C GLY A 284 -4.62 11.99 4.18
N VAL A 285 -3.52 11.74 4.85
CA VAL A 285 -3.31 12.18 6.24
C VAL A 285 -2.87 13.64 6.20
N SER A 286 -3.79 14.57 6.52
CA SER A 286 -3.50 16.02 6.47
C SER A 286 -3.02 16.57 7.81
N CYS A 287 -2.80 17.89 7.85
CA CYS A 287 -2.41 18.64 9.04
C CYS A 287 -3.24 18.26 10.28
N GLU A 288 -4.52 18.08 10.08
CA GLU A 288 -5.52 17.90 11.14
C GLU A 288 -5.45 16.54 11.85
N ARG A 289 -4.76 15.54 11.27
CA ARG A 289 -4.51 14.26 11.96
C ARG A 289 -3.48 14.40 13.09
N CYS A 290 -2.62 15.42 13.01
CA CYS A 290 -1.60 15.72 14.00
C CYS A 290 -1.91 16.97 14.84
N HIS A 291 -2.72 17.88 14.29
CA HIS A 291 -3.03 19.17 14.92
C HIS A 291 -4.48 19.27 15.45
N GLY A 292 -5.35 18.32 15.09
CA GLY A 292 -6.78 18.37 15.39
C GLY A 292 -7.58 19.14 14.33
N PRO A 293 -8.92 19.06 14.36
CA PRO A 293 -9.81 19.74 13.41
C PRO A 293 -9.56 21.25 13.35
N GLY A 294 -9.42 21.78 12.13
CA GLY A 294 -8.93 23.15 11.91
C GLY A 294 -10.00 24.22 11.83
N LYS A 295 -11.29 23.88 11.78
CA LYS A 295 -12.35 24.83 11.51
C LYS A 295 -12.37 26.00 12.50
N ASP A 296 -12.36 25.73 13.79
CA ASP A 296 -12.45 26.77 14.81
C ASP A 296 -11.20 27.65 14.85
N HIS A 297 -10.01 27.06 14.55
CA HIS A 297 -8.78 27.79 14.38
C HIS A 297 -8.85 28.78 13.20
N VAL A 298 -9.29 28.31 12.04
CA VAL A 298 -9.43 29.15 10.84
C VAL A 298 -10.45 30.26 11.06
N ASP A 299 -11.61 29.96 11.64
CA ASP A 299 -12.67 30.94 11.91
C ASP A 299 -12.20 32.00 12.92
N PHE A 300 -11.46 31.60 13.95
CA PHE A 300 -10.85 32.53 14.90
C PHE A 300 -9.89 33.50 14.21
N HIS A 301 -8.95 33.02 13.40
CA HIS A 301 -7.94 33.87 12.74
C HIS A 301 -8.54 34.74 11.63
N LYS A 302 -9.55 34.29 10.95
CA LYS A 302 -10.33 35.16 10.02
C LYS A 302 -10.99 36.34 10.73
N SER A 303 -11.43 36.12 11.98
CA SER A 303 -12.02 37.17 12.82
C SER A 303 -10.97 38.00 13.55
N ASN A 304 -9.75 37.49 13.73
CA ASN A 304 -8.65 38.12 14.49
C ASN A 304 -7.35 38.06 13.69
N PRO A 305 -7.22 38.72 12.54
CA PRO A 305 -6.12 38.53 11.60
C PRO A 305 -4.74 38.97 12.11
N THR A 306 -4.67 39.68 13.21
CA THR A 306 -3.41 40.12 13.84
C THR A 306 -2.98 39.25 15.02
N SER A 307 -3.75 38.23 15.36
CA SER A 307 -3.40 37.30 16.45
C SER A 307 -2.36 36.30 15.95
N ASP A 308 -1.34 36.08 16.78
CA ASP A 308 -0.30 35.06 16.57
C ASP A 308 -0.48 33.82 17.47
N GLN A 309 -1.58 33.78 18.24
CA GLN A 309 -1.87 32.69 19.17
C GLN A 309 -2.39 31.46 18.42
N GLY A 310 -1.87 30.28 18.72
CA GLY A 310 -2.37 28.99 18.24
C GLY A 310 -3.69 28.60 18.94
N TYR A 311 -4.75 29.40 18.70
CA TYR A 311 -6.05 29.17 19.32
C TYR A 311 -6.81 28.00 18.63
N GLN A 312 -7.42 27.13 19.44
CA GLN A 312 -8.23 25.97 18.96
C GLN A 312 -7.50 25.05 18.00
N ILE A 313 -6.20 24.92 18.19
CA ILE A 313 -5.35 23.98 17.43
C ILE A 313 -4.27 23.42 18.36
N THR A 314 -3.95 22.16 18.23
CA THR A 314 -2.87 21.54 19.01
C THR A 314 -1.53 21.79 18.32
N VAL A 315 -0.54 22.22 19.07
CA VAL A 315 0.86 22.29 18.64
C VAL A 315 1.58 21.08 19.27
N PRO A 316 1.90 20.02 18.49
CA PRO A 316 2.43 18.76 19.06
C PRO A 316 3.71 18.94 19.89
N SER A 317 4.56 19.93 19.58
CA SER A 317 5.76 20.22 20.39
C SER A 317 5.47 20.70 21.81
N ASN A 318 4.24 21.14 22.12
CA ASN A 318 3.81 21.52 23.46
C ASN A 318 3.24 20.34 24.27
N LEU A 319 3.08 19.18 23.62
CA LEU A 319 2.63 17.96 24.26
C LEU A 319 3.79 17.28 25.00
N THR A 320 3.46 16.49 26.03
CA THR A 320 4.45 15.60 26.64
C THR A 320 5.00 14.59 25.63
N ARG A 321 6.18 14.01 25.91
CA ARG A 321 6.74 12.94 25.06
C ARG A 321 5.72 11.84 24.76
N ASP A 322 5.04 11.35 25.80
CA ASP A 322 4.07 10.26 25.65
C ASP A 322 2.91 10.67 24.75
N GLN A 323 2.39 11.87 24.90
CA GLN A 323 1.34 12.40 24.04
C GLN A 323 1.80 12.58 22.57
N GLN A 324 3.06 13.04 22.37
CA GLN A 324 3.64 13.12 21.03
C GLN A 324 3.74 11.72 20.38
N MET A 325 4.15 10.71 21.16
CA MET A 325 4.21 9.32 20.72
C MET A 325 2.80 8.80 20.38
N GLN A 326 1.75 9.16 21.14
CA GLN A 326 0.38 8.78 20.86
C GLN A 326 -0.11 9.31 19.51
N VAL A 327 0.27 10.56 19.14
CA VAL A 327 -0.06 11.13 17.84
C VAL A 327 0.48 10.27 16.68
N CYS A 328 1.71 9.79 16.77
CA CYS A 328 2.27 8.89 15.76
C CYS A 328 1.66 7.48 15.86
N GLY A 329 1.44 7.04 17.09
CA GLY A 329 0.95 5.71 17.43
C GLY A 329 -0.45 5.40 16.90
N GLN A 330 -1.30 6.41 16.62
CA GLN A 330 -2.61 6.15 16.03
C GLN A 330 -2.53 5.29 14.75
N CYS A 331 -1.42 5.37 14.00
CA CYS A 331 -1.17 4.60 12.77
C CYS A 331 0.07 3.69 12.85
N HIS A 332 1.01 3.95 13.77
CA HIS A 332 2.33 3.30 13.79
C HIS A 332 2.56 2.37 15.01
N THR A 333 1.50 1.98 15.73
CA THR A 333 1.57 0.98 16.80
C THR A 333 0.69 -0.26 16.57
N GLY A 334 0.65 -0.79 15.35
CA GLY A 334 -0.16 -1.92 14.95
C GLY A 334 -1.57 -1.53 14.49
N VAL A 335 -2.21 -2.42 13.75
CA VAL A 335 -3.63 -2.30 13.41
C VAL A 335 -4.44 -2.69 14.64
N LYS A 336 -5.35 -1.83 15.06
CA LYS A 336 -6.16 -2.01 16.27
C LYS A 336 -7.64 -1.87 15.94
N PRO A 337 -8.50 -2.70 16.55
CA PRO A 337 -9.94 -2.46 16.51
C PRO A 337 -10.27 -1.09 17.13
N LEU A 338 -11.23 -0.41 16.54
CA LEU A 338 -11.78 0.82 17.09
C LEU A 338 -12.75 0.50 18.23
N LEU A 339 -12.70 1.27 19.33
CA LEU A 339 -13.73 1.21 20.39
C LEU A 339 -15.05 1.82 19.92
N ASP A 340 -14.98 2.88 19.09
CA ASP A 340 -16.12 3.42 18.37
C ASP A 340 -15.97 3.05 16.88
N PRO A 341 -16.84 2.21 16.31
CA PRO A 341 -16.73 1.80 14.90
C PRO A 341 -16.83 2.95 13.91
N LEU A 342 -17.40 4.09 14.31
CA LEU A 342 -17.47 5.28 13.46
C LEU A 342 -16.11 5.98 13.27
N GLY A 343 -15.13 5.70 14.14
CA GLY A 343 -13.75 6.18 14.01
C GLY A 343 -13.55 7.69 14.10
N PHE A 344 -12.34 8.12 13.78
CA PHE A 344 -11.90 9.53 13.69
C PHE A 344 -12.17 10.37 14.96
N LYS A 345 -12.16 9.71 16.13
CA LYS A 345 -12.42 10.33 17.45
C LYS A 345 -11.15 10.78 18.17
N PHE A 346 -10.00 10.15 17.89
CA PHE A 346 -8.72 10.52 18.50
C PHE A 346 -8.39 11.99 18.23
N ARG A 347 -7.95 12.69 19.27
CA ARG A 347 -7.43 14.06 19.19
C ARG A 347 -5.99 14.11 19.73
N PRO A 348 -5.11 14.95 19.15
CA PRO A 348 -3.75 15.11 19.67
C PRO A 348 -3.76 15.53 21.16
N GLY A 349 -3.12 14.71 21.98
CA GLY A 349 -3.15 14.85 23.45
C GLY A 349 -3.98 13.79 24.15
N ASP A 350 -4.84 13.07 23.43
CA ASP A 350 -5.59 11.92 23.95
C ASP A 350 -4.67 10.70 24.15
N ARG A 351 -5.19 9.69 24.84
CA ARG A 351 -4.56 8.38 24.96
C ARG A 351 -5.15 7.44 23.93
N LEU A 352 -4.33 6.62 23.30
CA LEU A 352 -4.79 5.66 22.30
C LEU A 352 -5.79 4.65 22.86
N GLU A 353 -5.59 4.21 24.12
CA GLU A 353 -6.47 3.28 24.78
C GLU A 353 -7.91 3.78 25.00
N ASP A 354 -8.14 5.08 24.90
CA ASP A 354 -9.48 5.66 24.98
C ASP A 354 -10.24 5.55 23.65
N HIS A 355 -9.56 5.21 22.57
CA HIS A 355 -10.12 5.15 21.21
C HIS A 355 -9.93 3.81 20.51
N TYR A 356 -8.92 3.01 20.93
CA TYR A 356 -8.55 1.76 20.28
C TYR A 356 -8.41 0.62 21.29
N GLU A 357 -8.75 -0.57 20.89
CA GLU A 357 -8.48 -1.79 21.65
C GLU A 357 -6.99 -2.17 21.49
N LEU A 358 -6.17 -1.83 22.50
CA LEU A 358 -4.74 -2.11 22.51
C LEU A 358 -4.49 -3.58 22.93
N THR A 359 -4.86 -4.52 22.09
CA THR A 359 -4.43 -5.92 22.26
C THR A 359 -3.00 -6.09 21.74
N ALA A 360 -2.28 -7.09 22.24
CA ALA A 360 -0.95 -7.42 21.72
C ALA A 360 -1.03 -7.54 20.19
N SER A 361 -0.18 -6.77 19.49
CA SER A 361 -0.11 -6.74 18.03
C SER A 361 -0.19 -8.15 17.43
N SER A 362 -1.06 -8.36 16.46
CA SER A 362 -1.17 -9.62 15.72
C SER A 362 0.14 -10.01 15.01
N SER A 363 1.02 -9.04 14.78
CA SER A 363 2.36 -9.21 14.19
C SER A 363 3.43 -9.65 15.19
N GLY A 364 3.11 -9.69 16.50
CA GLY A 364 4.12 -9.81 17.55
C GLY A 364 5.06 -8.60 17.59
N ALA A 365 5.69 -8.34 18.73
CA ALA A 365 6.65 -7.25 18.89
C ALA A 365 7.90 -7.36 17.97
N ASN A 366 8.08 -8.47 17.28
CA ASN A 366 9.24 -8.77 16.44
C ASN A 366 9.02 -8.51 14.94
N GLY A 367 7.78 -8.40 14.49
CA GLY A 367 7.48 -8.21 13.06
C GLY A 367 7.83 -6.81 12.56
N VAL A 368 8.54 -6.72 11.44
CA VAL A 368 8.80 -5.45 10.76
C VAL A 368 7.59 -5.13 9.88
N HIS A 369 6.88 -4.05 10.21
CA HIS A 369 5.71 -3.58 9.45
C HIS A 369 5.57 -2.07 9.57
N THR A 370 4.97 -1.40 8.57
CA THR A 370 4.76 0.06 8.60
C THR A 370 3.96 0.49 9.83
N SER A 371 2.97 -0.29 10.23
CA SER A 371 2.16 0.00 11.42
C SER A 371 2.80 -0.45 12.74
N ASN A 372 4.00 -1.00 12.76
CA ASN A 372 4.64 -1.53 13.98
C ASN A 372 5.96 -0.80 14.34
N GLN A 373 6.11 0.42 13.87
CA GLN A 373 7.38 1.15 14.02
C GLN A 373 7.65 1.56 15.48
N MET A 374 6.58 1.86 16.23
CA MET A 374 6.70 2.29 17.62
C MET A 374 7.13 1.13 18.53
N GLU A 375 6.59 -0.06 18.36
CA GLU A 375 6.98 -1.27 19.09
C GLU A 375 8.41 -1.69 18.74
N ARG A 376 8.81 -1.54 17.47
CA ARG A 376 10.18 -1.81 17.05
C ARG A 376 11.16 -0.82 17.70
N LEU A 377 10.83 0.47 17.66
CA LEU A 377 11.64 1.52 18.28
C LEU A 377 11.77 1.34 19.81
N SER A 378 10.70 0.92 20.48
CA SER A 378 10.68 0.72 21.93
C SER A 378 11.67 -0.34 22.43
N GLN A 379 12.19 -1.20 21.55
CA GLN A 379 13.22 -2.18 21.86
C GLN A 379 14.65 -1.58 21.83
N SER A 380 14.79 -0.36 21.32
CA SER A 380 16.09 0.31 21.15
C SER A 380 16.55 0.95 22.46
N ARG A 381 17.82 0.74 22.84
CA ARG A 381 18.38 1.32 24.07
C ARG A 381 18.36 2.85 24.05
N CYS A 382 18.68 3.48 22.92
CA CYS A 382 18.62 4.93 22.80
C CYS A 382 17.21 5.47 23.08
N PHE A 383 16.15 4.76 22.68
CA PHE A 383 14.78 5.15 22.99
C PHE A 383 14.41 4.94 24.46
N THR A 384 14.82 3.81 25.06
CA THR A 384 14.47 3.46 26.46
C THR A 384 15.27 4.24 27.49
N GLU A 385 16.50 4.67 27.15
CA GLU A 385 17.41 5.36 28.06
C GLU A 385 17.40 6.89 27.91
N THR A 386 16.62 7.43 26.95
CA THR A 386 16.52 8.87 26.69
C THR A 386 15.08 9.34 26.61
N SER A 387 14.87 10.64 26.44
CA SER A 387 13.57 11.26 26.17
C SER A 387 13.22 11.29 24.66
N MET A 388 13.92 10.55 23.83
CA MET A 388 13.73 10.53 22.37
C MET A 388 12.28 10.26 21.98
N ALA A 389 11.78 11.01 21.01
CA ALA A 389 10.50 10.84 20.34
C ALA A 389 10.68 10.70 18.83
N CYS A 390 9.62 10.38 18.08
CA CYS A 390 9.69 10.22 16.63
C CYS A 390 10.22 11.47 15.91
N VAL A 391 9.85 12.65 16.43
CA VAL A 391 10.20 13.95 15.84
C VAL A 391 11.68 14.33 15.96
N ASP A 392 12.44 13.67 16.85
CA ASP A 392 13.89 13.88 16.93
C ASP A 392 14.62 13.34 15.69
N CYS A 393 14.03 12.35 15.03
CA CYS A 393 14.57 11.79 13.79
C CYS A 393 13.78 12.22 12.55
N HIS A 394 12.46 12.43 12.67
CA HIS A 394 11.57 12.71 11.55
C HIS A 394 11.00 14.13 11.60
N ASN A 395 11.12 14.86 10.48
CA ASN A 395 10.32 16.07 10.28
C ASN A 395 9.01 15.71 9.57
N PRO A 396 7.84 15.71 10.25
CA PRO A 396 6.57 15.32 9.67
C PRO A 396 6.10 16.25 8.53
N HIS A 397 6.69 17.44 8.40
CA HIS A 397 6.35 18.41 7.37
C HIS A 397 7.24 18.32 6.12
N GLN A 398 8.21 17.41 6.09
CA GLN A 398 9.16 17.26 4.98
C GLN A 398 9.28 15.82 4.53
N ASN A 399 9.61 15.63 3.26
CA ASN A 399 9.91 14.32 2.71
C ASN A 399 11.42 14.08 2.70
N ASP A 400 11.94 13.56 3.82
CA ASP A 400 13.37 13.20 3.98
C ASP A 400 13.64 11.74 3.61
N ARG A 401 12.68 11.04 3.02
CA ARG A 401 12.84 9.62 2.69
C ARG A 401 14.02 9.38 1.73
N GLY A 402 14.81 8.35 2.06
CA GLY A 402 16.03 8.02 1.30
C GLY A 402 17.24 8.90 1.62
N ARG A 403 17.07 9.94 2.43
CA ARG A 403 18.14 10.84 2.85
C ARG A 403 18.92 10.25 4.05
N LEU A 404 19.71 9.20 3.79
CA LEU A 404 20.47 8.53 4.86
C LEU A 404 21.41 9.49 5.59
N ASP A 405 21.96 10.48 4.88
CA ASP A 405 22.80 11.54 5.45
C ASP A 405 22.06 12.40 6.48
N VAL A 406 20.78 12.73 6.21
CA VAL A 406 19.96 13.51 7.14
C VAL A 406 19.69 12.71 8.41
N PHE A 407 19.29 11.45 8.26
CA PHE A 407 19.01 10.60 9.42
C PHE A 407 20.28 10.26 10.20
N SER A 408 21.41 10.01 9.53
CA SER A 408 22.69 9.76 10.21
C SER A 408 23.15 10.94 11.04
N LYS A 409 22.94 12.18 10.57
CA LYS A 409 23.22 13.39 11.36
C LYS A 409 22.44 13.43 12.67
N ARG A 410 21.19 12.94 12.70
CA ARG A 410 20.40 12.84 13.94
C ARG A 410 21.04 11.85 14.94
N CYS A 411 21.61 10.75 14.45
CA CYS A 411 22.35 9.81 15.30
C CYS A 411 23.59 10.51 15.89
N LEU A 412 24.30 11.31 15.10
CA LEU A 412 25.53 12.00 15.50
C LEU A 412 25.31 13.20 16.44
N GLU A 413 24.07 13.61 16.69
CA GLU A 413 23.76 14.57 17.76
C GLU A 413 24.03 13.99 19.17
N CYS A 414 24.05 12.65 19.28
CA CYS A 414 24.31 11.93 20.54
C CYS A 414 25.49 10.96 20.47
N HIS A 415 25.85 10.48 19.27
CA HIS A 415 26.91 9.49 19.04
C HIS A 415 28.12 10.08 18.33
N GLU A 416 29.32 9.59 18.65
CA GLU A 416 30.55 9.93 17.95
C GLU A 416 30.94 8.79 17.00
N VAL A 417 31.41 9.12 15.80
CA VAL A 417 31.88 8.15 14.78
C VAL A 417 33.00 7.26 15.33
N SER A 418 33.84 7.82 16.19
CA SER A 418 34.93 7.09 16.87
C SER A 418 34.47 5.88 17.72
N HIS A 419 33.20 5.88 18.13
CA HIS A 419 32.61 4.75 18.87
C HIS A 419 32.03 3.66 17.97
N CYS A 420 32.04 3.84 16.65
CA CYS A 420 31.59 2.83 15.71
C CYS A 420 32.68 1.77 15.47
N GLY A 421 32.42 0.53 15.87
CA GLY A 421 33.36 -0.58 15.69
C GLY A 421 33.68 -0.95 14.23
N ALA A 422 32.94 -0.37 13.26
CA ALA A 422 33.20 -0.53 11.83
C ALA A 422 33.87 0.70 11.19
N ALA A 423 34.19 1.77 11.96
CA ALA A 423 34.67 3.03 11.43
C ALA A 423 35.92 2.85 10.54
N ASP A 424 36.93 2.13 11.01
CA ASP A 424 38.16 1.90 10.25
C ASP A 424 37.96 1.07 8.97
N ARG A 425 36.97 0.16 8.99
CA ARG A 425 36.66 -0.70 7.85
C ARG A 425 35.82 0.01 6.76
N VAL A 426 34.92 0.87 7.19
CA VAL A 426 34.07 1.66 6.28
C VAL A 426 34.84 2.86 5.73
N GLY A 427 35.66 3.53 6.54
CA GLY A 427 36.45 4.68 6.14
C GLY A 427 35.60 5.93 5.91
N GLU A 428 36.02 6.75 4.93
CA GLU A 428 35.37 8.00 4.59
C GLU A 428 33.89 7.80 4.25
N GLY A 429 33.02 8.72 4.74
CA GLY A 429 31.59 8.73 4.50
C GLY A 429 30.75 7.85 5.43
N ILE A 430 31.36 7.22 6.44
CA ILE A 430 30.63 6.43 7.47
C ILE A 430 29.59 7.30 8.20
N GLU A 431 29.90 8.58 8.44
CA GLU A 431 29.00 9.55 9.05
C GLU A 431 27.71 9.81 8.23
N GLY A 432 27.74 9.52 6.94
CA GLY A 432 26.59 9.68 6.04
C GLY A 432 25.63 8.48 6.03
N ASN A 433 26.02 7.35 6.63
CA ASN A 433 25.18 6.15 6.60
C ASN A 433 25.35 5.25 7.82
N CYS A 434 24.80 5.66 8.95
CA CYS A 434 24.61 4.81 10.12
C CYS A 434 23.44 3.84 9.95
N ILE A 435 22.51 4.22 9.09
CA ILE A 435 21.17 3.62 9.01
C ILE A 435 21.20 2.19 8.48
N ASP A 436 21.96 1.92 7.41
CA ASP A 436 21.96 0.59 6.79
C ASP A 436 22.52 -0.50 7.70
N CYS A 437 23.45 -0.15 8.59
CA CYS A 437 23.99 -1.09 9.57
C CYS A 437 23.14 -1.23 10.83
N HIS A 438 22.51 -0.14 11.31
CA HIS A 438 21.82 -0.13 12.60
C HIS A 438 20.31 -0.26 12.49
N MET A 439 19.73 0.01 11.34
CA MET A 439 18.31 -0.06 11.00
C MET A 439 18.13 -0.74 9.62
N PRO A 440 18.52 -2.01 9.46
CA PRO A 440 18.52 -2.67 8.15
C PRO A 440 17.09 -2.74 7.56
N ARG A 441 17.00 -2.87 6.23
CA ARG A 441 15.76 -3.25 5.56
C ARG A 441 15.55 -4.75 5.76
N ARG A 442 14.35 -5.13 6.18
CA ARG A 442 13.97 -6.53 6.40
C ARG A 442 12.64 -6.81 5.75
N ALA A 443 12.47 -8.03 5.27
CA ALA A 443 11.20 -8.50 4.75
C ALA A 443 10.10 -8.34 5.80
N THR A 444 8.91 -7.94 5.36
CA THR A 444 7.72 -7.87 6.23
C THR A 444 7.24 -9.28 6.56
N GLU A 445 6.90 -9.55 7.82
CA GLU A 445 6.44 -10.88 8.23
C GLU A 445 4.96 -11.12 7.91
N ASN A 446 4.15 -10.06 7.87
CA ASN A 446 2.69 -10.16 7.77
C ASN A 446 2.10 -9.39 6.59
N MET A 447 2.91 -9.04 5.60
CA MET A 447 2.47 -8.45 4.36
C MET A 447 3.09 -9.23 3.21
N SER A 448 2.50 -10.37 2.89
CA SER A 448 2.82 -11.14 1.69
C SER A 448 1.96 -10.68 0.53
N ILE A 449 2.54 -10.70 -0.64
CA ILE A 449 1.86 -10.52 -1.91
C ILE A 449 2.04 -11.82 -2.66
N GLU A 450 0.95 -12.57 -2.82
CA GLU A 450 0.99 -13.79 -3.63
C GLU A 450 1.13 -13.42 -5.11
N THR A 451 2.00 -14.11 -5.82
CA THR A 451 2.17 -13.98 -7.27
C THR A 451 2.25 -15.35 -7.91
N ALA A 452 2.05 -15.43 -9.22
CA ALA A 452 2.22 -16.67 -9.97
C ALA A 452 3.60 -17.34 -9.80
N SER A 453 4.60 -16.57 -9.37
CA SER A 453 5.99 -17.03 -9.14
C SER A 453 6.31 -17.33 -7.68
N GLY A 454 5.39 -17.09 -6.75
CA GLY A 454 5.57 -17.25 -5.31
C GLY A 454 5.29 -15.96 -4.54
N ASP A 455 5.47 -16.00 -3.22
CA ASP A 455 5.16 -14.89 -2.34
C ASP A 455 6.28 -13.85 -2.31
N VAL A 456 5.90 -12.59 -2.39
CA VAL A 456 6.80 -11.43 -2.27
C VAL A 456 6.55 -10.74 -0.93
N PHE A 457 7.61 -10.44 -0.21
CA PHE A 457 7.61 -9.75 1.09
C PHE A 457 8.37 -8.43 0.95
N PRO A 458 7.68 -7.29 0.70
CA PRO A 458 8.36 -6.02 0.51
C PRO A 458 9.24 -5.64 1.70
N PRO A 459 10.53 -5.31 1.50
CA PRO A 459 11.41 -5.00 2.61
C PRO A 459 11.16 -3.60 3.17
N LEU A 460 11.07 -3.50 4.49
CA LEU A 460 10.89 -2.25 5.22
C LEU A 460 12.07 -1.98 6.15
N ARG A 461 12.28 -0.70 6.47
CA ARG A 461 13.28 -0.26 7.43
C ARG A 461 12.86 -0.66 8.85
N ASP A 462 13.71 -1.45 9.52
CA ASP A 462 13.49 -1.85 10.91
C ASP A 462 13.83 -0.72 11.87
N HIS A 463 12.90 -0.34 12.74
CA HIS A 463 13.11 0.70 13.75
C HIS A 463 13.69 0.18 15.08
N TYR A 464 13.97 -1.11 15.18
CA TYR A 464 14.79 -1.62 16.27
C TYR A 464 16.27 -1.26 16.03
N ILE A 465 16.71 -0.15 16.61
CA ILE A 465 18.06 0.38 16.44
C ILE A 465 19.04 -0.44 17.31
N ARG A 466 19.98 -1.12 16.66
CA ARG A 466 20.94 -2.01 17.31
C ARG A 466 22.22 -2.17 16.48
N VAL A 467 23.23 -2.78 17.06
CA VAL A 467 24.31 -3.36 16.25
C VAL A 467 23.77 -4.61 15.58
N ASP A 468 23.75 -4.61 14.24
CA ASP A 468 23.29 -5.72 13.41
C ASP A 468 24.49 -6.27 12.62
N ASP A 469 25.02 -7.41 13.06
CA ASP A 469 26.24 -7.99 12.49
C ASP A 469 26.04 -8.47 11.05
N GLU A 470 24.86 -8.98 10.72
CA GLU A 470 24.50 -9.41 9.37
C GLU A 470 24.47 -8.22 8.42
N ALA A 471 23.68 -7.19 8.75
CA ALA A 471 23.59 -5.97 7.95
C ALA A 471 24.94 -5.25 7.82
N THR A 472 25.73 -5.23 8.88
CA THR A 472 27.11 -4.69 8.84
C THR A 472 27.99 -5.49 7.89
N SER A 473 27.89 -6.82 7.91
CA SER A 473 28.67 -7.69 7.02
C SER A 473 28.25 -7.54 5.57
N GLU A 474 26.97 -7.41 5.29
CA GLU A 474 26.45 -7.15 3.94
C GLU A 474 26.90 -5.80 3.43
N PHE A 475 26.74 -4.75 4.23
CA PHE A 475 27.20 -3.40 3.87
C PHE A 475 28.69 -3.36 3.50
N LEU A 476 29.53 -4.08 4.25
CA LEU A 476 30.96 -4.15 3.98
C LEU A 476 31.32 -4.95 2.71
N LYS A 477 30.45 -5.84 2.24
CA LYS A 477 30.65 -6.58 0.98
C LYS A 477 30.35 -5.73 -0.26
N THR A 478 29.52 -4.70 -0.12
CA THR A 478 29.08 -3.83 -1.23
C THR A 478 30.01 -2.63 -1.45
N ARG A 479 31.02 -2.46 -0.60
CA ARG A 479 32.09 -1.47 -0.71
C ARG A 479 33.42 -2.13 -1.06
#